data_6afa5b85b89147aa835c111b160fbc72
#
_entry.id   6afa5b85b89147aa835c111b160fbc72
#
_cell.length_a   1.000
_cell.length_b   1.000
_cell.length_c   1.000
_cell.angle_alpha   90.00
_cell.angle_beta   90.00
_cell.angle_gamma   90.00
#
_symmetry.space_group_name_H-M   'P 1'
#
loop_
_entity.id
_entity.type
_entity.pdbx_description
1 polymer ?
#
loop_
_entity_poly.entity_id
_entity_poly.type
_entity_poly.pdbx_seq_one_letter_code
_entity_poly.pdbx_strand_id
1 'polypeptide(L)'
;MNQSDIEVKFKNGHALFMQDVYKVYGDKVVLDNVDLAVSSGELCTVVGPSGCGKSTLLRLIVGQEQATTGVVCIDGVDAEFPDSERGIVYQKYSLFPNLKVIDNVLLGPKLRGGLYARIFNNKELTEEAQFLLEKVRLGEHLHKYPHQLSGGQQQRVAIAQSLITKPKILLMDEPFGALDPGTREHMQTLLLDLWEQYKMTIFFVTHDLEEAVFLGTRIIVLSQYYQDERGEKCNNRGARIVADYALERRVSSTDVKKTPEFGTLIQDIRRDCFDPDHLQHRDKFNLKHPDSFSADREV
;
A
#
# COMPACT_ATOMS: atom_id res chain seq x y z
N MET A 1 6.94 -21.19 -16.31
CA MET A 1 7.11 -19.96 -17.09
C MET A 1 8.58 -19.65 -17.16
N ASN A 2 9.15 -19.40 -18.32
CA ASN A 2 10.60 -19.13 -18.44
C ASN A 2 10.85 -17.64 -18.05
N GLN A 3 12.03 -17.35 -17.52
CA GLN A 3 12.48 -15.97 -17.18
C GLN A 3 12.32 -14.98 -18.36
N SER A 4 12.42 -15.46 -19.60
CA SER A 4 12.20 -14.68 -20.82
C SER A 4 10.76 -14.18 -21.01
N ASP A 5 9.75 -14.92 -20.53
CA ASP A 5 8.34 -14.54 -20.67
C ASP A 5 7.95 -13.46 -19.65
N ILE A 6 8.62 -13.46 -18.50
CA ILE A 6 8.51 -12.42 -17.47
C ILE A 6 9.14 -11.11 -17.97
N GLU A 7 10.34 -11.17 -18.55
CA GLU A 7 11.03 -10.00 -19.12
C GLU A 7 10.23 -9.30 -20.23
N VAL A 8 9.46 -10.05 -21.03
CA VAL A 8 8.64 -9.48 -22.11
C VAL A 8 7.45 -8.67 -21.56
N LYS A 9 6.80 -9.11 -20.47
CA LYS A 9 5.69 -8.39 -19.82
C LYS A 9 6.19 -7.20 -19.00
N PHE A 10 7.40 -7.26 -18.45
CA PHE A 10 8.03 -6.18 -17.66
C PHE A 10 8.51 -4.97 -18.50
N LYS A 11 8.63 -5.09 -19.81
CA LYS A 11 9.08 -3.99 -20.72
C LYS A 11 8.21 -2.73 -20.68
N ASN A 12 7.11 -2.74 -19.94
CA ASN A 12 6.12 -1.64 -19.92
C ASN A 12 6.25 -0.67 -18.74
N GLY A 13 7.34 -0.71 -17.93
CA GLY A 13 7.56 0.29 -16.87
C GLY A 13 6.74 0.08 -15.59
N HIS A 14 6.30 -1.15 -15.32
CA HIS A 14 5.59 -1.49 -14.08
C HIS A 14 6.55 -1.56 -12.88
N ALA A 15 6.18 -0.95 -11.77
CA ALA A 15 6.90 -1.07 -10.50
C ALA A 15 6.61 -2.39 -9.80
N LEU A 16 5.39 -2.94 -9.99
CA LEU A 16 4.95 -4.23 -9.47
C LEU A 16 4.29 -5.04 -10.57
N PHE A 17 4.60 -6.33 -10.60
CA PHE A 17 3.91 -7.33 -11.41
C PHE A 17 3.67 -8.59 -10.59
N MET A 18 2.42 -9.03 -10.53
CA MET A 18 1.97 -10.26 -9.87
C MET A 18 1.14 -11.05 -10.86
N GLN A 19 1.43 -12.35 -11.00
CA GLN A 19 0.67 -13.23 -11.90
C GLN A 19 0.41 -14.59 -11.24
N ASP A 20 -0.85 -15.05 -11.30
CA ASP A 20 -1.30 -16.32 -10.76
C ASP A 20 -0.93 -16.50 -9.28
N VAL A 21 -0.98 -15.42 -8.49
CA VAL A 21 -0.49 -15.42 -7.11
C VAL A 21 -1.51 -16.03 -6.17
N TYR A 22 -1.09 -17.12 -5.53
CA TYR A 22 -1.81 -17.76 -4.42
C TYR A 22 -1.03 -17.64 -3.13
N LYS A 23 -1.72 -17.43 -2.01
CA LYS A 23 -1.17 -17.53 -0.67
C LYS A 23 -2.05 -18.38 0.22
N VAL A 24 -1.45 -19.45 0.74
CA VAL A 24 -2.14 -20.44 1.58
C VAL A 24 -1.40 -20.56 2.91
N TYR A 25 -2.13 -20.62 4.01
CA TYR A 25 -1.61 -20.91 5.35
C TYR A 25 -2.30 -22.16 5.90
N GLY A 26 -1.56 -23.25 5.99
CA GLY A 26 -2.15 -24.58 6.27
C GLY A 26 -3.20 -24.91 5.21
N ASP A 27 -4.45 -25.11 5.62
CA ASP A 27 -5.56 -25.41 4.71
C ASP A 27 -6.32 -24.15 4.25
N LYS A 28 -5.98 -22.96 4.77
CA LYS A 28 -6.73 -21.71 4.48
C LYS A 28 -6.11 -20.98 3.29
N VAL A 29 -6.88 -20.84 2.21
CA VAL A 29 -6.54 -19.96 1.09
C VAL A 29 -6.84 -18.53 1.51
N VAL A 30 -5.84 -17.64 1.44
CA VAL A 30 -5.98 -16.22 1.79
C VAL A 30 -5.99 -15.35 0.55
N LEU A 31 -5.08 -15.57 -0.39
CA LEU A 31 -5.11 -14.96 -1.72
C LEU A 31 -5.31 -16.08 -2.75
N ASP A 32 -6.20 -15.86 -3.68
CA ASP A 32 -6.71 -16.85 -4.62
C ASP A 32 -6.62 -16.30 -6.05
N ASN A 33 -5.55 -16.62 -6.75
CA ASN A 33 -5.29 -16.16 -8.11
C ASN A 33 -5.34 -14.63 -8.26
N VAL A 34 -4.35 -13.95 -7.67
CA VAL A 34 -4.22 -12.50 -7.75
C VAL A 34 -3.29 -12.13 -8.89
N ASP A 35 -3.85 -11.43 -9.88
CA ASP A 35 -3.13 -10.80 -10.99
C ASP A 35 -3.14 -9.29 -10.79
N LEU A 36 -1.97 -8.65 -10.81
CA LEU A 36 -1.83 -7.22 -10.58
C LEU A 36 -0.57 -6.67 -11.24
N ALA A 37 -0.74 -5.71 -12.12
CA ALA A 37 0.35 -4.88 -12.62
C ALA A 37 0.14 -3.44 -12.16
N VAL A 38 1.19 -2.77 -11.69
CA VAL A 38 1.15 -1.40 -11.20
C VAL A 38 2.29 -0.60 -11.82
N SER A 39 1.93 0.48 -12.48
CA SER A 39 2.89 1.39 -13.09
C SER A 39 3.64 2.21 -12.04
N SER A 40 4.89 2.61 -12.37
CA SER A 40 5.69 3.45 -11.48
C SER A 40 5.01 4.80 -11.22
N GLY A 41 5.01 5.23 -9.97
CA GLY A 41 4.44 6.50 -9.55
C GLY A 41 2.94 6.50 -9.32
N GLU A 42 2.23 5.35 -9.40
CA GLU A 42 0.83 5.26 -9.02
C GLU A 42 0.64 5.32 -7.49
N LEU A 43 -0.48 5.93 -7.06
CA LEU A 43 -0.98 5.81 -5.70
C LEU A 43 -2.20 4.86 -5.71
N CYS A 44 -1.92 3.59 -5.42
CA CYS A 44 -2.93 2.53 -5.40
C CYS A 44 -3.52 2.40 -4.01
N THR A 45 -4.82 2.66 -3.85
CA THR A 45 -5.53 2.33 -2.63
C THR A 45 -6.10 0.92 -2.71
N VAL A 46 -5.88 0.12 -1.66
CA VAL A 46 -6.35 -1.26 -1.57
C VAL A 46 -7.43 -1.33 -0.51
N VAL A 47 -8.64 -1.66 -0.93
CA VAL A 47 -9.81 -1.79 -0.06
C VAL A 47 -10.35 -3.20 -0.05
N GLY A 48 -11.08 -3.56 1.01
CA GLY A 48 -11.69 -4.88 1.13
C GLY A 48 -12.13 -5.20 2.54
N PRO A 49 -12.94 -6.25 2.74
CA PRO A 49 -13.40 -6.69 4.05
C PRO A 49 -12.25 -6.97 5.00
N SER A 50 -12.53 -6.91 6.31
CA SER A 50 -11.55 -7.29 7.32
C SER A 50 -11.16 -8.76 7.16
N GLY A 51 -9.85 -9.06 7.21
CA GLY A 51 -9.35 -10.42 7.10
C GLY A 51 -9.33 -11.01 5.68
N CYS A 52 -9.65 -10.25 4.62
CA CYS A 52 -9.60 -10.74 3.24
C CYS A 52 -8.17 -10.89 2.67
N GLY A 53 -7.12 -10.48 3.37
CA GLY A 53 -5.75 -10.69 2.90
C GLY A 53 -4.99 -9.44 2.46
N LYS A 54 -5.51 -8.22 2.69
CA LYS A 54 -4.82 -6.95 2.32
C LYS A 54 -3.41 -6.85 2.90
N SER A 55 -3.25 -7.09 4.19
CA SER A 55 -1.92 -7.09 4.83
C SER A 55 -1.04 -8.24 4.33
N THR A 56 -1.62 -9.37 3.92
CA THR A 56 -0.89 -10.47 3.28
C THR A 56 -0.37 -10.04 1.91
N LEU A 57 -1.19 -9.37 1.11
CA LEU A 57 -0.76 -8.79 -0.16
C LEU A 57 0.44 -7.84 0.03
N LEU A 58 0.37 -6.93 1.02
CA LEU A 58 1.49 -6.03 1.32
C LEU A 58 2.76 -6.78 1.72
N ARG A 59 2.66 -7.88 2.52
CA ARG A 59 3.83 -8.67 2.92
C ARG A 59 4.48 -9.39 1.74
N LEU A 60 3.70 -9.84 0.76
CA LEU A 60 4.24 -10.38 -0.49
C LEU A 60 4.99 -9.30 -1.28
N ILE A 61 4.40 -8.11 -1.43
CA ILE A 61 5.01 -7.00 -2.17
C ILE A 61 6.31 -6.55 -1.50
N VAL A 62 6.38 -6.46 -0.16
CA VAL A 62 7.62 -6.07 0.53
C VAL A 62 8.66 -7.20 0.57
N GLY A 63 8.29 -8.44 0.23
CA GLY A 63 9.16 -9.62 0.27
C GLY A 63 9.37 -10.20 1.68
N GLN A 64 8.47 -9.89 2.63
CA GLN A 64 8.49 -10.51 3.97
C GLN A 64 7.95 -11.92 3.97
N GLU A 65 7.08 -12.22 3.02
CA GLU A 65 6.55 -13.55 2.77
C GLU A 65 6.63 -13.84 1.28
N GLN A 66 6.73 -15.12 0.93
CA GLN A 66 6.67 -15.57 -0.45
C GLN A 66 5.27 -16.07 -0.80
N ALA A 67 4.89 -15.96 -2.07
CA ALA A 67 3.69 -16.57 -2.59
C ALA A 67 3.78 -18.10 -2.45
N THR A 68 2.66 -18.79 -2.28
CA THR A 68 2.62 -20.26 -2.32
C THR A 68 2.82 -20.74 -3.74
N THR A 69 2.20 -20.08 -4.72
CA THR A 69 2.42 -20.26 -6.16
C THR A 69 2.24 -18.91 -6.86
N GLY A 70 2.64 -18.84 -8.13
CA GLY A 70 2.63 -17.61 -8.91
C GLY A 70 3.93 -16.83 -8.80
N VAL A 71 3.95 -15.66 -9.38
CA VAL A 71 5.14 -14.79 -9.51
C VAL A 71 4.85 -13.42 -8.93
N VAL A 72 5.79 -12.89 -8.14
CA VAL A 72 5.77 -11.51 -7.64
C VAL A 72 7.08 -10.84 -8.00
N CYS A 73 7.05 -9.85 -8.88
CA CYS A 73 8.24 -9.12 -9.33
C CYS A 73 8.12 -7.63 -9.03
N ILE A 74 9.23 -7.04 -8.61
CA ILE A 74 9.40 -5.61 -8.38
C ILE A 74 10.50 -5.11 -9.32
N ASP A 75 10.21 -4.10 -10.13
CA ASP A 75 11.14 -3.58 -11.14
C ASP A 75 11.82 -4.69 -11.98
N GLY A 76 11.08 -5.77 -12.29
CA GLY A 76 11.57 -6.91 -13.07
C GLY A 76 12.38 -7.96 -12.30
N VAL A 77 12.50 -7.82 -10.98
CA VAL A 77 13.23 -8.75 -10.11
C VAL A 77 12.27 -9.42 -9.14
N ASP A 78 12.45 -10.73 -8.91
CA ASP A 78 11.62 -11.46 -7.96
C ASP A 78 11.68 -10.84 -6.55
N ALA A 79 10.52 -10.64 -5.94
CA ALA A 79 10.38 -10.02 -4.61
C ALA A 79 10.70 -11.02 -3.48
N GLU A 80 11.89 -11.63 -3.50
CA GLU A 80 12.26 -12.69 -2.55
C GLU A 80 12.48 -12.16 -1.12
N PHE A 81 13.14 -11.02 -0.97
CA PHE A 81 13.52 -10.45 0.32
C PHE A 81 13.22 -8.94 0.39
N PRO A 82 12.94 -8.40 1.60
CA PRO A 82 12.86 -6.96 1.80
C PRO A 82 14.16 -6.26 1.44
N ASP A 83 14.07 -5.11 0.80
CA ASP A 83 15.21 -4.27 0.47
C ASP A 83 15.00 -2.82 0.92
N SER A 84 16.00 -1.98 0.70
CA SER A 84 15.96 -0.58 1.12
C SER A 84 15.17 0.34 0.18
N GLU A 85 14.70 -0.16 -0.96
CA GLU A 85 13.89 0.61 -1.93
C GLU A 85 12.39 0.46 -1.65
N ARG A 86 12.03 -0.45 -0.74
CA ARG A 86 10.65 -0.69 -0.28
C ARG A 86 10.48 -0.24 1.16
N GLY A 87 9.68 0.79 1.38
CA GLY A 87 9.29 1.28 2.70
C GLY A 87 7.97 0.65 3.15
N ILE A 88 7.80 0.43 4.45
CA ILE A 88 6.53 -0.03 5.00
C ILE A 88 6.16 0.73 6.26
N VAL A 89 4.89 1.12 6.35
CA VAL A 89 4.24 1.68 7.54
C VAL A 89 3.17 0.69 7.99
N TYR A 90 3.39 0.05 9.14
CA TYR A 90 2.44 -0.93 9.70
C TYR A 90 1.30 -0.24 10.46
N GLN A 91 0.18 -0.93 10.58
CA GLN A 91 -0.95 -0.54 11.43
C GLN A 91 -0.52 -0.38 12.90
N LYS A 92 0.32 -1.29 13.40
CA LYS A 92 1.01 -1.13 14.69
C LYS A 92 2.41 -0.59 14.41
N TYR A 93 2.65 0.64 14.83
CA TYR A 93 3.93 1.32 14.65
C TYR A 93 5.09 0.52 15.25
N SER A 94 6.15 0.38 14.47
CA SER A 94 7.36 -0.37 14.84
C SER A 94 8.50 0.58 15.17
N LEU A 95 8.34 1.38 16.24
CA LEU A 95 9.39 2.27 16.72
C LEU A 95 10.31 1.53 17.70
N PHE A 96 11.59 1.83 17.64
CA PHE A 96 12.56 1.34 18.59
C PHE A 96 12.38 2.08 19.93
N PRO A 97 11.97 1.40 21.01
CA PRO A 97 11.57 2.05 22.26
C PRO A 97 12.71 2.76 22.96
N ASN A 98 13.95 2.34 22.74
CA ASN A 98 15.16 2.88 23.35
C ASN A 98 15.83 4.00 22.52
N LEU A 99 15.26 4.36 21.36
CA LEU A 99 15.72 5.46 20.54
C LEU A 99 14.78 6.67 20.68
N LYS A 100 15.35 7.87 20.64
CA LYS A 100 14.56 9.10 20.57
C LYS A 100 13.81 9.18 19.24
N VAL A 101 12.82 10.06 19.16
CA VAL A 101 12.02 10.29 17.93
C VAL A 101 12.92 10.57 16.74
N ILE A 102 13.84 11.52 16.87
CA ILE A 102 14.78 11.88 15.78
C ILE A 102 15.66 10.68 15.38
N ASP A 103 16.13 9.89 16.35
CA ASP A 103 17.00 8.75 16.10
C ASP A 103 16.24 7.58 15.45
N ASN A 104 14.94 7.42 15.77
CA ASN A 104 14.06 6.48 15.05
C ASN A 104 13.97 6.83 13.57
N VAL A 105 13.73 8.11 13.25
CA VAL A 105 13.65 8.57 11.86
C VAL A 105 14.99 8.39 11.14
N LEU A 106 16.08 8.71 11.79
CA LEU A 106 17.44 8.60 11.21
C LEU A 106 17.96 7.17 11.06
N LEU A 107 17.30 6.18 11.64
CA LEU A 107 17.82 4.81 11.70
C LEU A 107 17.98 4.19 10.30
N GLY A 108 16.93 4.24 9.47
CA GLY A 108 16.95 3.67 8.12
C GLY A 108 18.09 4.21 7.25
N PRO A 109 18.20 5.53 7.06
CA PRO A 109 19.31 6.13 6.33
C PRO A 109 20.70 5.79 6.88
N LYS A 110 20.85 5.77 8.22
CA LYS A 110 22.12 5.40 8.86
C LYS A 110 22.54 3.95 8.58
N LEU A 111 21.59 3.03 8.48
CA LEU A 111 21.85 1.64 8.15
C LEU A 111 22.20 1.46 6.66
N ARG A 112 21.53 2.22 5.77
CA ARG A 112 21.72 2.18 4.32
C ARG A 112 23.08 2.71 3.87
N GLY A 113 23.61 3.73 4.55
CA GLY A 113 24.76 4.52 4.09
C GLY A 113 26.14 3.92 4.31
N GLY A 114 26.31 2.75 4.91
CA GLY A 114 27.61 2.17 5.23
C GLY A 114 28.50 3.06 6.13
N LEU A 115 29.77 2.67 6.32
CA LEU A 115 30.68 3.35 7.26
C LEU A 115 31.04 4.79 6.81
N TYR A 116 31.16 5.04 5.49
CA TYR A 116 31.53 6.35 4.94
C TYR A 116 30.39 7.38 5.02
N ALA A 117 29.15 7.00 4.77
CA ALA A 117 28.00 7.90 4.90
C ALA A 117 27.71 8.28 6.37
N ARG A 118 28.13 7.43 7.32
CA ARG A 118 28.05 7.74 8.76
C ARG A 118 28.89 8.95 9.19
N ILE A 119 29.94 9.28 8.48
CA ILE A 119 30.93 10.27 8.89
C ILE A 119 30.69 11.63 8.22
N PHE A 120 30.24 11.66 6.97
CA PHE A 120 30.28 12.90 6.15
C PHE A 120 28.92 13.58 5.90
N ASN A 121 27.78 12.96 6.19
CA ASN A 121 26.47 13.56 5.83
C ASN A 121 25.48 13.64 7.01
N ASN A 122 25.98 13.69 8.24
CA ASN A 122 25.12 13.67 9.43
C ASN A 122 24.28 14.96 9.58
N LYS A 123 24.74 16.09 9.08
CA LYS A 123 24.07 17.39 9.29
C LYS A 123 22.85 17.50 8.36
N GLU A 124 23.02 17.33 7.07
CA GLU A 124 21.95 17.39 6.06
C GLU A 124 20.85 16.38 6.34
N LEU A 125 21.24 15.14 6.70
CA LEU A 125 20.30 14.08 7.07
C LEU A 125 19.50 14.42 8.34
N THR A 126 20.16 15.07 9.32
CA THR A 126 19.49 15.53 10.54
C THR A 126 18.51 16.66 10.25
N GLU A 127 18.90 17.61 9.41
CA GLU A 127 18.04 18.71 8.96
C GLU A 127 16.81 18.17 8.19
N GLU A 128 17.00 17.17 7.33
CA GLU A 128 15.89 16.52 6.62
C GLU A 128 14.96 15.77 7.58
N ALA A 129 15.50 15.05 8.56
CA ALA A 129 14.69 14.37 9.58
C ALA A 129 13.89 15.36 10.43
N GLN A 130 14.49 16.49 10.80
CA GLN A 130 13.81 17.56 11.52
C GLN A 130 12.69 18.16 10.68
N PHE A 131 12.96 18.47 9.42
CA PHE A 131 11.96 18.98 8.48
C PHE A 131 10.77 18.03 8.35
N LEU A 132 10.99 16.72 8.16
CA LEU A 132 9.92 15.75 8.09
C LEU A 132 9.13 15.67 9.41
N LEU A 133 9.81 15.72 10.57
CA LEU A 133 9.15 15.72 11.87
C LEU A 133 8.32 16.99 12.10
N GLU A 134 8.76 18.14 11.61
CA GLU A 134 7.96 19.37 11.61
C GLU A 134 6.72 19.22 10.70
N LYS A 135 6.89 18.68 9.50
CA LYS A 135 5.76 18.42 8.56
C LYS A 135 4.69 17.51 9.16
N VAL A 136 5.08 16.49 9.93
CA VAL A 136 4.12 15.64 10.65
C VAL A 136 3.71 16.23 12.01
N ARG A 137 3.99 17.50 12.29
CA ARG A 137 3.65 18.24 13.52
C ARG A 137 4.24 17.60 14.79
N LEU A 138 5.50 17.20 14.74
CA LEU A 138 6.26 16.62 15.85
C LEU A 138 7.59 17.32 16.11
N GLY A 139 7.81 18.54 15.58
CA GLY A 139 9.04 19.30 15.75
C GLY A 139 9.44 19.54 17.20
N GLU A 140 8.46 19.69 18.12
CA GLU A 140 8.72 19.86 19.57
C GLU A 140 9.01 18.54 20.30
N HIS A 141 8.95 17.38 19.60
CA HIS A 141 9.04 16.06 20.20
C HIS A 141 10.31 15.29 19.84
N LEU A 142 11.27 15.92 19.17
CA LEU A 142 12.50 15.29 18.63
C LEU A 142 13.27 14.43 19.64
N HIS A 143 13.35 14.90 20.87
CA HIS A 143 14.16 14.27 21.93
C HIS A 143 13.36 13.36 22.85
N LYS A 144 12.04 13.21 22.63
CA LYS A 144 11.20 12.28 23.38
C LYS A 144 11.44 10.84 22.94
N TYR A 145 11.12 9.90 23.82
CA TYR A 145 11.08 8.47 23.51
C TYR A 145 9.66 8.03 23.11
N PRO A 146 9.49 6.92 22.36
CA PRO A 146 8.18 6.45 21.93
C PRO A 146 7.14 6.33 23.06
N HIS A 147 7.54 5.84 24.24
CA HIS A 147 6.63 5.67 25.38
C HIS A 147 6.09 7.00 25.94
N GLN A 148 6.65 8.14 25.56
CA GLN A 148 6.22 9.49 25.96
C GLN A 148 5.25 10.11 24.94
N LEU A 149 4.91 9.37 23.87
CA LEU A 149 4.06 9.82 22.78
C LEU A 149 2.71 9.09 22.79
N SER A 150 1.65 9.79 22.37
CA SER A 150 0.38 9.11 22.07
C SER A 150 0.51 8.16 20.87
N GLY A 151 -0.43 7.22 20.73
CA GLY A 151 -0.44 6.29 19.58
C GLY A 151 -0.42 7.00 18.22
N GLY A 152 -1.23 8.05 18.06
CA GLY A 152 -1.24 8.85 16.83
C GLY A 152 0.07 9.63 16.59
N GLN A 153 0.77 10.06 17.67
CA GLN A 153 2.10 10.65 17.55
C GLN A 153 3.14 9.61 17.11
N GLN A 154 3.11 8.41 17.69
CA GLN A 154 3.99 7.32 17.30
C GLN A 154 3.79 6.92 15.83
N GLN A 155 2.54 6.87 15.38
CA GLN A 155 2.20 6.59 13.97
C GLN A 155 2.81 7.64 13.03
N ARG A 156 2.73 8.92 13.39
CA ARG A 156 3.35 9.99 12.60
C ARG A 156 4.87 9.90 12.56
N VAL A 157 5.53 9.46 13.65
CA VAL A 157 6.97 9.15 13.64
C VAL A 157 7.27 8.00 12.69
N ALA A 158 6.48 6.91 12.69
CA ALA A 158 6.67 5.78 11.80
C ALA A 158 6.52 6.17 10.32
N ILE A 159 5.60 7.07 10.01
CA ILE A 159 5.44 7.63 8.67
C ILE A 159 6.69 8.44 8.28
N ALA A 160 7.16 9.34 9.12
CA ALA A 160 8.37 10.12 8.86
C ALA A 160 9.62 9.22 8.70
N GLN A 161 9.72 8.14 9.50
CA GLN A 161 10.77 7.12 9.41
C GLN A 161 10.79 6.39 8.05
N SER A 162 9.62 6.11 7.49
CA SER A 162 9.52 5.45 6.18
C SER A 162 9.78 6.43 5.03
N LEU A 163 9.33 7.68 5.15
CA LEU A 163 9.47 8.70 4.10
C LEU A 163 10.91 9.22 3.94
N ILE A 164 11.69 9.30 5.01
CA ILE A 164 13.07 9.84 4.94
C ILE A 164 13.98 9.00 4.05
N THR A 165 13.69 7.72 3.87
CA THR A 165 14.45 6.81 3.01
C THR A 165 14.15 7.02 1.52
N LYS A 166 13.12 7.81 1.18
CA LYS A 166 12.64 8.06 -0.20
C LYS A 166 12.51 6.74 -0.98
N PRO A 167 11.70 5.78 -0.50
CA PRO A 167 11.59 4.49 -1.15
C PRO A 167 10.94 4.63 -2.53
N LYS A 168 11.26 3.75 -3.46
CA LYS A 168 10.55 3.66 -4.75
C LYS A 168 9.12 3.20 -4.57
N ILE A 169 8.92 2.24 -3.65
CA ILE A 169 7.61 1.71 -3.29
C ILE A 169 7.37 1.92 -1.80
N LEU A 170 6.27 2.58 -1.45
CA LEU A 170 5.83 2.79 -0.07
C LEU A 170 4.53 2.02 0.18
N LEU A 171 4.57 1.11 1.14
CA LEU A 171 3.45 0.29 1.57
C LEU A 171 2.92 0.83 2.90
N MET A 172 1.61 1.06 2.99
CA MET A 172 0.98 1.63 4.18
C MET A 172 -0.24 0.79 4.56
N ASP A 173 -0.20 0.17 5.75
CA ASP A 173 -1.29 -0.66 6.27
C ASP A 173 -2.08 0.11 7.31
N GLU A 174 -3.24 0.65 6.94
CA GLU A 174 -4.13 1.48 7.78
C GLU A 174 -3.41 2.61 8.55
N PRO A 175 -2.56 3.42 7.89
CA PRO A 175 -1.61 4.31 8.57
C PRO A 175 -2.28 5.45 9.33
N PHE A 176 -3.53 5.78 9.03
CA PHE A 176 -4.23 6.92 9.63
C PHE A 176 -5.34 6.51 10.60
N GLY A 177 -5.53 5.20 10.85
CA GLY A 177 -6.61 4.68 11.70
C GLY A 177 -6.57 5.19 13.15
N ALA A 178 -5.38 5.45 13.69
CA ALA A 178 -5.19 5.94 15.07
C ALA A 178 -5.20 7.49 15.21
N LEU A 179 -5.44 8.23 14.10
CA LEU A 179 -5.39 9.68 14.08
C LEU A 179 -6.79 10.30 14.28
N ASP A 180 -6.83 11.44 14.96
CA ASP A 180 -8.03 12.27 15.00
C ASP A 180 -8.34 12.89 13.62
N PRO A 181 -9.59 13.29 13.34
CA PRO A 181 -10.00 13.73 11.99
C PRO A 181 -9.15 14.87 11.42
N GLY A 182 -8.83 15.89 12.22
CA GLY A 182 -8.05 17.05 11.75
C GLY A 182 -6.59 16.68 11.46
N THR A 183 -5.98 15.82 12.27
CA THR A 183 -4.63 15.30 12.01
C THR A 183 -4.63 14.37 10.80
N ARG A 184 -5.65 13.53 10.64
CA ARG A 184 -5.80 12.64 9.49
C ARG A 184 -5.86 13.42 8.18
N GLU A 185 -6.70 14.43 8.07
CA GLU A 185 -6.81 15.29 6.88
C GLU A 185 -5.47 15.97 6.54
N HIS A 186 -4.76 16.48 7.55
CA HIS A 186 -3.42 17.04 7.35
C HIS A 186 -2.44 15.99 6.82
N MET A 187 -2.44 14.77 7.36
CA MET A 187 -1.55 13.70 6.93
C MET A 187 -1.88 13.18 5.54
N GLN A 188 -3.16 13.15 5.17
CA GLN A 188 -3.61 12.82 3.81
C GLN A 188 -3.06 13.85 2.80
N THR A 189 -3.21 15.15 3.09
CA THR A 189 -2.68 16.22 2.24
C THR A 189 -1.15 16.14 2.13
N LEU A 190 -0.45 15.96 3.26
CA LEU A 190 1.00 15.81 3.28
C LEU A 190 1.46 14.60 2.44
N LEU A 191 0.77 13.46 2.52
CA LEU A 191 1.09 12.28 1.73
C LEU A 191 0.97 12.56 0.23
N LEU A 192 -0.08 13.29 -0.17
CA LEU A 192 -0.29 13.68 -1.56
C LEU A 192 0.82 14.62 -2.05
N ASP A 193 1.19 15.63 -1.27
CA ASP A 193 2.27 16.57 -1.61
C ASP A 193 3.61 15.83 -1.79
N LEU A 194 3.94 14.92 -0.88
CA LEU A 194 5.16 14.13 -0.96
C LEU A 194 5.14 13.12 -2.12
N TRP A 195 3.99 12.51 -2.39
CA TRP A 195 3.81 11.63 -3.54
C TRP A 195 4.01 12.40 -4.87
N GLU A 196 3.46 13.60 -5.00
CA GLU A 196 3.67 14.46 -6.18
C GLU A 196 5.13 14.88 -6.34
N GLN A 197 5.80 15.18 -5.23
CA GLN A 197 7.19 15.61 -5.21
C GLN A 197 8.16 14.48 -5.57
N TYR A 198 7.99 13.30 -4.99
CA TYR A 198 8.94 12.19 -5.11
C TYR A 198 8.56 11.16 -6.16
N LYS A 199 7.32 11.19 -6.67
CA LYS A 199 6.80 10.24 -7.67
C LYS A 199 6.99 8.77 -7.27
N MET A 200 6.94 8.48 -5.96
CA MET A 200 7.01 7.11 -5.45
C MET A 200 5.72 6.35 -5.76
N THR A 201 5.81 5.04 -5.92
CA THR A 201 4.63 4.17 -6.02
C THR A 201 4.12 3.88 -4.62
N ILE A 202 2.84 4.10 -4.35
CA ILE A 202 2.26 3.91 -3.01
C ILE A 202 1.17 2.85 -3.06
N PHE A 203 1.22 1.88 -2.15
CA PHE A 203 0.12 0.99 -1.82
C PHE A 203 -0.45 1.38 -0.46
N PHE A 204 -1.65 1.91 -0.47
CA PHE A 204 -2.32 2.42 0.71
C PHE A 204 -3.52 1.53 1.06
N VAL A 205 -3.39 0.70 2.08
CA VAL A 205 -4.47 -0.15 2.56
C VAL A 205 -5.33 0.63 3.55
N THR A 206 -6.62 0.65 3.33
CA THR A 206 -7.61 1.24 4.24
C THR A 206 -8.94 0.52 4.17
N HIS A 207 -9.73 0.61 5.23
CA HIS A 207 -11.14 0.20 5.25
C HIS A 207 -12.08 1.42 5.08
N ASP A 208 -11.54 2.63 5.06
CA ASP A 208 -12.27 3.86 4.84
C ASP A 208 -12.32 4.18 3.33
N LEU A 209 -13.51 4.03 2.74
CA LEU A 209 -13.72 4.26 1.31
C LEU A 209 -13.57 5.74 0.90
N GLU A 210 -13.92 6.68 1.79
CA GLU A 210 -13.71 8.10 1.52
C GLU A 210 -12.22 8.41 1.43
N GLU A 211 -11.42 7.82 2.32
CA GLU A 211 -9.97 7.93 2.29
C GLU A 211 -9.39 7.31 1.02
N ALA A 212 -9.85 6.13 0.63
CA ALA A 212 -9.38 5.45 -0.57
C ALA A 212 -9.65 6.26 -1.84
N VAL A 213 -10.86 6.78 -2.00
CA VAL A 213 -11.26 7.59 -3.17
C VAL A 213 -10.56 8.96 -3.17
N PHE A 214 -10.32 9.54 -1.99
CA PHE A 214 -9.65 10.84 -1.87
C PHE A 214 -8.15 10.77 -2.23
N LEU A 215 -7.46 9.70 -1.78
CA LEU A 215 -6.01 9.58 -1.95
C LEU A 215 -5.63 8.96 -3.31
N GLY A 216 -6.36 7.91 -3.74
CA GLY A 216 -5.94 7.05 -4.83
C GLY A 216 -5.96 7.71 -6.21
N THR A 217 -5.02 7.30 -7.05
CA THR A 217 -5.13 7.37 -8.51
C THR A 217 -5.75 6.10 -9.07
N ARG A 218 -5.76 5.04 -8.25
CA ARG A 218 -6.29 3.72 -8.56
C ARG A 218 -6.85 3.08 -7.29
N ILE A 219 -7.99 2.40 -7.41
CA ILE A 219 -8.60 1.64 -6.31
C ILE A 219 -8.65 0.17 -6.68
N ILE A 220 -7.92 -0.64 -5.92
CA ILE A 220 -7.89 -2.09 -6.03
C ILE A 220 -8.82 -2.67 -4.96
N VAL A 221 -9.85 -3.37 -5.39
CA VAL A 221 -10.84 -3.99 -4.51
C VAL A 221 -10.52 -5.46 -4.33
N LEU A 222 -10.10 -5.84 -3.11
CA LEU A 222 -9.79 -7.20 -2.75
C LEU A 222 -10.95 -7.80 -1.95
N SER A 223 -11.60 -8.86 -2.47
CA SER A 223 -12.75 -9.48 -1.81
C SER A 223 -12.75 -11.00 -1.97
N GLN A 224 -13.34 -11.68 -0.99
CA GLN A 224 -13.67 -13.11 -1.02
C GLN A 224 -15.15 -13.35 -1.39
N TYR A 225 -15.93 -12.28 -1.57
CA TYR A 225 -17.36 -12.35 -1.93
C TYR A 225 -17.49 -12.31 -3.45
N TYR A 226 -17.36 -13.49 -4.07
CA TYR A 226 -17.52 -13.68 -5.51
C TYR A 226 -17.96 -15.12 -5.82
N GLN A 227 -18.42 -15.36 -7.05
CA GLN A 227 -18.74 -16.67 -7.58
C GLN A 227 -17.81 -17.06 -8.72
N ASP A 228 -17.51 -18.33 -8.82
CA ASP A 228 -16.76 -18.95 -9.91
C ASP A 228 -17.25 -20.39 -10.13
N GLU A 229 -16.60 -21.15 -11.02
CA GLU A 229 -16.98 -22.51 -11.41
C GLU A 229 -16.96 -23.51 -10.23
N ARG A 230 -16.30 -23.16 -9.10
CA ARG A 230 -16.29 -23.99 -7.87
C ARG A 230 -17.65 -24.00 -7.16
N GLY A 231 -18.60 -23.13 -7.58
CA GLY A 231 -19.97 -23.06 -7.08
C GLY A 231 -20.08 -22.42 -5.69
N GLU A 232 -21.33 -22.15 -5.24
CA GLU A 232 -21.62 -21.42 -3.99
C GLU A 232 -21.14 -22.11 -2.72
N LYS A 233 -20.99 -23.44 -2.72
CA LYS A 233 -20.61 -24.24 -1.54
C LYS A 233 -19.11 -24.30 -1.25
N CYS A 234 -18.27 -23.59 -2.01
CA CYS A 234 -16.83 -23.56 -1.75
C CYS A 234 -16.52 -22.68 -0.54
N ASN A 235 -16.31 -23.32 0.61
CA ASN A 235 -16.03 -22.63 1.88
C ASN A 235 -14.57 -22.18 2.03
N ASN A 236 -13.67 -22.53 1.11
CA ASN A 236 -12.23 -22.20 1.18
C ASN A 236 -11.81 -21.31 0.01
N ARG A 237 -12.48 -20.17 -0.14
CA ARG A 237 -12.09 -19.13 -1.11
C ARG A 237 -11.19 -18.10 -0.46
N GLY A 238 -10.06 -17.85 -1.09
CA GLY A 238 -9.24 -16.68 -0.82
C GLY A 238 -9.81 -15.43 -1.47
N ALA A 239 -9.21 -14.30 -1.21
CA ALA A 239 -9.59 -13.07 -1.87
C ALA A 239 -8.96 -12.96 -3.27
N ARG A 240 -9.73 -12.38 -4.20
CA ARG A 240 -9.33 -11.96 -5.54
C ARG A 240 -9.47 -10.46 -5.70
N ILE A 241 -8.84 -9.89 -6.71
CA ILE A 241 -9.16 -8.54 -7.17
C ILE A 241 -10.48 -8.63 -7.94
N VAL A 242 -11.55 -8.12 -7.32
CA VAL A 242 -12.91 -8.15 -7.89
C VAL A 242 -13.27 -6.87 -8.64
N ALA A 243 -12.53 -5.77 -8.34
CA ALA A 243 -12.64 -4.53 -9.10
C ALA A 243 -11.33 -3.76 -9.07
N ASP A 244 -11.09 -2.98 -10.12
CA ASP A 244 -9.90 -2.18 -10.32
C ASP A 244 -10.29 -0.90 -11.06
N TYR A 245 -10.37 0.20 -10.31
CA TYR A 245 -10.86 1.48 -10.80
C TYR A 245 -9.69 2.42 -11.07
N ALA A 246 -9.61 2.96 -12.29
CA ALA A 246 -8.78 4.13 -12.56
C ALA A 246 -9.51 5.39 -12.08
N LEU A 247 -8.83 6.23 -11.32
CA LEU A 247 -9.37 7.50 -10.87
C LEU A 247 -8.69 8.65 -11.62
N GLU A 248 -9.50 9.46 -12.29
CA GLU A 248 -9.02 10.75 -12.78
C GLU A 248 -8.81 11.70 -11.61
N ARG A 249 -7.55 11.94 -11.26
CA ARG A 249 -7.23 12.88 -10.21
C ARG A 249 -7.50 14.32 -10.66
N ARG A 250 -8.61 14.90 -10.22
CA ARG A 250 -9.03 16.23 -10.67
C ARG A 250 -8.49 17.37 -9.80
N VAL A 251 -8.24 17.18 -8.51
CA VAL A 251 -7.77 18.28 -7.61
C VAL A 251 -7.22 17.75 -6.29
N SER A 252 -6.22 18.44 -5.72
CA SER A 252 -5.70 18.22 -4.34
C SER A 252 -6.62 18.81 -3.24
N SER A 253 -7.87 19.15 -3.56
CA SER A 253 -8.80 19.83 -2.64
C SER A 253 -9.78 18.85 -2.02
N THR A 254 -10.02 19.00 -0.73
CA THR A 254 -11.05 18.26 0.03
C THR A 254 -12.48 18.52 -0.48
N ASP A 255 -12.68 19.52 -1.35
CA ASP A 255 -13.99 19.80 -1.95
C ASP A 255 -14.49 18.68 -2.87
N VAL A 256 -13.59 17.83 -3.39
CA VAL A 256 -13.97 16.62 -4.14
C VAL A 256 -14.91 15.71 -3.32
N LYS A 257 -14.73 15.62 -2.01
CA LYS A 257 -15.58 14.83 -1.11
C LYS A 257 -17.06 15.28 -1.09
N LYS A 258 -17.36 16.47 -1.59
CA LYS A 258 -18.71 17.03 -1.64
C LYS A 258 -19.43 16.79 -2.97
N THR A 259 -18.77 16.17 -3.95
CA THR A 259 -19.35 15.94 -5.27
C THR A 259 -20.26 14.71 -5.29
N PRO A 260 -21.35 14.71 -6.08
CA PRO A 260 -22.23 13.55 -6.23
C PRO A 260 -21.50 12.30 -6.76
N GLU A 261 -20.54 12.51 -7.69
CA GLU A 261 -19.75 11.44 -8.30
C GLU A 261 -18.91 10.71 -7.25
N PHE A 262 -18.35 11.44 -6.27
CA PHE A 262 -17.62 10.86 -5.14
C PHE A 262 -18.52 9.93 -4.33
N GLY A 263 -19.73 10.36 -4.00
CA GLY A 263 -20.71 9.55 -3.27
C GLY A 263 -21.14 8.30 -4.04
N THR A 264 -21.37 8.43 -5.35
CA THR A 264 -21.78 7.32 -6.21
C THR A 264 -20.68 6.25 -6.29
N LEU A 265 -19.43 6.66 -6.50
CA LEU A 265 -18.28 5.76 -6.57
C LEU A 265 -18.11 4.98 -5.25
N ILE A 266 -18.26 5.64 -4.10
CA ILE A 266 -18.22 4.96 -2.79
C ILE A 266 -19.31 3.90 -2.68
N GLN A 267 -20.52 4.18 -3.14
CA GLN A 267 -21.63 3.21 -3.12
C GLN A 267 -21.35 2.01 -4.03
N ASP A 268 -20.82 2.23 -5.22
CA ASP A 268 -20.45 1.16 -6.15
C ASP A 268 -19.36 0.26 -5.55
N ILE A 269 -18.30 0.85 -5.01
CA ILE A 269 -17.22 0.09 -4.36
C ILE A 269 -17.77 -0.68 -3.15
N ARG A 270 -18.65 -0.08 -2.35
CA ARG A 270 -19.27 -0.73 -1.19
C ARG A 270 -20.08 -1.95 -1.59
N ARG A 271 -20.89 -1.84 -2.65
CA ARG A 271 -21.66 -2.95 -3.19
C ARG A 271 -20.76 -4.07 -3.71
N ASP A 272 -19.75 -3.72 -4.51
CA ASP A 272 -18.89 -4.69 -5.20
C ASP A 272 -17.92 -5.40 -4.23
N CYS A 273 -17.59 -4.77 -3.09
CA CYS A 273 -16.57 -5.23 -2.17
C CYS A 273 -17.08 -5.83 -0.85
N PHE A 274 -18.09 -5.18 -0.25
CA PHE A 274 -18.45 -5.42 1.15
C PHE A 274 -19.81 -6.09 1.33
N ASP A 275 -20.59 -6.25 0.27
CA ASP A 275 -21.90 -6.87 0.33
C ASP A 275 -21.77 -8.38 0.14
N PRO A 276 -21.95 -9.22 1.22
CA PRO A 276 -21.89 -10.66 1.12
C PRO A 276 -23.04 -11.26 0.32
N ASP A 277 -24.12 -10.52 0.12
CA ASP A 277 -25.28 -10.95 -0.65
C ASP A 277 -25.14 -10.59 -2.14
N HIS A 278 -24.20 -9.69 -2.48
CA HIS A 278 -23.89 -9.31 -3.84
C HIS A 278 -22.65 -10.07 -4.36
N LEU A 279 -22.84 -11.35 -4.71
CA LEU A 279 -21.77 -12.17 -5.24
C LEU A 279 -21.61 -11.98 -6.75
N GLN A 280 -20.60 -11.23 -7.15
CA GLN A 280 -20.27 -11.10 -8.58
C GLN A 280 -19.63 -12.38 -9.11
N HIS A 281 -20.08 -12.83 -10.31
CA HIS A 281 -19.37 -13.88 -11.03
C HIS A 281 -18.05 -13.33 -11.57
N ARG A 282 -16.97 -14.13 -11.53
CA ARG A 282 -15.62 -13.70 -11.93
C ARG A 282 -15.55 -13.06 -13.31
N ASP A 283 -16.39 -13.50 -14.27
CA ASP A 283 -16.43 -12.94 -15.62
C ASP A 283 -16.98 -11.51 -15.68
N LYS A 284 -17.61 -11.06 -14.59
CA LYS A 284 -18.22 -9.72 -14.45
C LYS A 284 -17.39 -8.78 -13.58
N PHE A 285 -16.18 -9.17 -13.15
CA PHE A 285 -15.30 -8.31 -12.39
C PHE A 285 -15.02 -7.01 -13.14
N ASN A 286 -15.08 -5.90 -12.40
CA ASN A 286 -14.90 -4.56 -12.96
C ASN A 286 -13.42 -4.19 -13.06
N LEU A 287 -12.71 -4.76 -14.01
CA LEU A 287 -11.28 -4.54 -14.25
C LEU A 287 -11.09 -3.47 -15.35
N LYS A 288 -11.41 -2.21 -15.03
CA LYS A 288 -11.38 -1.09 -15.99
C LYS A 288 -10.06 -0.34 -16.06
N HIS A 289 -9.14 -0.59 -15.11
CA HIS A 289 -7.84 0.04 -15.17
C HIS A 289 -7.03 -0.44 -16.38
N PRO A 290 -6.28 0.44 -17.09
CA PRO A 290 -5.50 0.02 -18.27
C PRO A 290 -4.50 -1.12 -18.01
N ASP A 291 -3.91 -1.18 -16.81
CA ASP A 291 -2.96 -2.22 -16.41
C ASP A 291 -3.63 -3.46 -15.79
N SER A 292 -4.99 -3.49 -15.72
CA SER A 292 -5.71 -4.67 -15.23
C SER A 292 -5.61 -5.81 -16.22
N PHE A 293 -5.27 -7.00 -15.74
CA PHE A 293 -5.27 -8.22 -16.52
C PHE A 293 -5.75 -9.42 -15.69
N SER A 294 -6.06 -10.52 -16.32
CA SER A 294 -6.33 -11.80 -15.67
C SER A 294 -5.72 -12.90 -16.52
N ALA A 295 -4.77 -13.63 -15.95
CA ALA A 295 -4.07 -14.71 -16.63
C ALA A 295 -5.05 -15.81 -17.06
N ASP A 296 -6.11 -16.05 -16.31
CA ASP A 296 -7.15 -17.05 -16.60
C ASP A 296 -8.00 -16.72 -17.85
N ARG A 297 -7.98 -15.49 -18.37
CA ARG A 297 -8.79 -15.07 -19.54
C ARG A 297 -8.05 -15.18 -20.88
N GLU A 298 -6.77 -15.54 -20.85
CA GLU A 298 -5.94 -15.71 -22.06
C GLU A 298 -5.86 -17.16 -22.58
N VAL A 299 -6.76 -18.08 -22.08
CA VAL A 299 -6.82 -19.48 -22.52
C VAL A 299 -8.07 -19.73 -23.36
#